data_f87447f7952ced386ee88eff879742ca
#
_entry.id   f87447f7952ced386ee88eff879742ca
#
_cell.length_a   1.000
_cell.length_b   1.000
_cell.length_c   1.000
_cell.angle_alpha   90.00
_cell.angle_beta   90.00
_cell.angle_gamma   90.00
#
_symmetry.space_group_name_H-M   'P 1'
#
loop_
_entity.id
_entity.type
_entity.pdbx_description
1 polymer ?
#
loop_
_entity_poly.entity_id
_entity_poly.type
_entity_poly.pdbx_seq_one_letter_code
_entity_poly.pdbx_strand_id
1 'polypeptide(L)'
;LKGLINLDKNLTFHLYEKEPKVMESIKEEFNFDVKNEIDVIESGILLLCIKPKDLNKFFDTNKDKILKDVLICTVLAGVETAYISKFVENKIIRLMPNLSIKNNNGFIPYTKTYQEDYLSFLELLSGLGSITEYEEELFHIITAIYGSGPAWYLELSSRIVESATKLGLSKSESNKIINELLKSLPSLVGGDEFSNIVEKIKSPKGTTEAGINSLNSDSFDKIVFNAINAATERSIQISKEINNE
;
A
#
# COMPACT_ATOMS: atom_id res chain seq x y z
N LEU A 1 1.03 6.58 10.34
CA LEU A 1 1.22 7.59 11.37
C LEU A 1 1.70 8.92 10.78
N LYS A 2 2.86 8.98 10.11
CA LYS A 2 3.45 10.21 9.58
C LYS A 2 2.49 11.03 8.72
N GLY A 3 1.80 10.42 7.78
CA GLY A 3 0.82 11.11 6.95
C GLY A 3 -0.32 11.73 7.76
N LEU A 4 -0.84 11.02 8.77
CA LEU A 4 -1.90 11.53 9.65
C LEU A 4 -1.42 12.71 10.52
N ILE A 5 -0.19 12.66 11.02
CA ILE A 5 0.41 13.78 11.77
C ILE A 5 0.52 15.02 10.88
N ASN A 6 0.90 14.85 9.63
CA ASN A 6 1.05 15.95 8.68
C ASN A 6 -0.27 16.67 8.31
N LEU A 7 -1.44 16.10 8.67
CA LEU A 7 -2.74 16.72 8.36
C LEU A 7 -3.08 17.92 9.25
N ASP A 8 -2.29 18.19 10.31
CA ASP A 8 -2.51 19.28 11.25
C ASP A 8 -3.97 19.37 11.78
N LYS A 9 -4.56 18.17 12.01
CA LYS A 9 -5.89 18.02 12.60
C LYS A 9 -5.73 17.63 14.07
N ASN A 10 -6.68 18.05 14.90
CA ASN A 10 -6.72 17.68 16.32
C ASN A 10 -7.03 16.18 16.49
N LEU A 11 -6.06 15.34 16.15
CA LEU A 11 -6.14 13.89 16.30
C LEU A 11 -5.41 13.47 17.57
N THR A 12 -6.06 12.65 18.38
CA THR A 12 -5.43 11.98 19.51
C THR A 12 -4.99 10.58 19.07
N PHE A 13 -3.71 10.28 19.24
CA PHE A 13 -3.13 8.98 18.88
C PHE A 13 -2.83 8.17 20.14
N HIS A 14 -3.30 6.93 20.16
CA HIS A 14 -2.90 5.89 21.10
C HIS A 14 -2.14 4.84 20.33
N LEU A 15 -0.85 4.68 20.60
CA LEU A 15 0.03 3.78 19.85
C LEU A 15 0.33 2.53 20.67
N TYR A 16 0.18 1.38 20.01
CA TYR A 16 0.42 0.07 20.60
C TYR A 16 1.38 -0.73 19.71
N GLU A 17 2.45 -1.22 20.29
CA GLU A 17 3.44 -2.04 19.60
C GLU A 17 4.06 -3.04 20.57
N LYS A 18 4.24 -4.29 20.15
CA LYS A 18 4.81 -5.35 20.98
C LYS A 18 6.34 -5.47 20.90
N GLU A 19 6.91 -5.00 19.78
CA GLU A 19 8.35 -5.12 19.52
C GLU A 19 9.12 -3.93 20.13
N PRO A 20 9.97 -4.13 21.15
CA PRO A 20 10.63 -3.05 21.87
C PRO A 20 11.45 -2.10 20.97
N LYS A 21 12.14 -2.66 19.95
CA LYS A 21 12.93 -1.88 18.99
C LYS A 21 12.06 -0.95 18.14
N VAL A 22 10.88 -1.41 17.75
CA VAL A 22 9.92 -0.60 16.98
C VAL A 22 9.32 0.47 17.86
N MET A 23 8.97 0.14 19.13
CA MET A 23 8.51 1.13 20.11
C MET A 23 9.52 2.27 20.29
N GLU A 24 10.80 1.93 20.47
CA GLU A 24 11.88 2.91 20.63
C GLU A 24 12.00 3.81 19.38
N SER A 25 12.00 3.22 18.20
CA SER A 25 12.05 3.96 16.93
C SER A 25 10.87 4.94 16.76
N ILE A 26 9.66 4.53 17.14
CA ILE A 26 8.48 5.41 17.09
C ILE A 26 8.61 6.56 18.09
N LYS A 27 9.09 6.27 19.30
CA LYS A 27 9.34 7.31 20.34
C LYS A 27 10.37 8.34 19.86
N GLU A 28 11.47 7.87 19.28
CA GLU A 28 12.52 8.73 18.75
C GLU A 28 12.06 9.58 17.55
N GLU A 29 11.33 8.99 16.59
CA GLU A 29 10.93 9.69 15.37
C GLU A 29 9.76 10.67 15.62
N PHE A 30 8.79 10.31 16.48
CA PHE A 30 7.52 11.03 16.58
C PHE A 30 7.24 11.62 17.97
N ASN A 31 8.05 11.31 18.97
CA ASN A 31 7.86 11.73 20.36
C ASN A 31 6.47 11.35 20.95
N PHE A 32 5.95 10.18 20.57
CA PHE A 32 4.73 9.62 21.15
C PHE A 32 5.05 8.58 22.22
N ASP A 33 4.20 8.50 23.23
CA ASP A 33 4.20 7.35 24.12
C ASP A 33 3.59 6.12 23.41
N VAL A 34 4.27 4.98 23.53
CA VAL A 34 3.87 3.73 22.89
C VAL A 34 3.72 2.67 23.96
N LYS A 35 2.53 2.07 24.03
CA LYS A 35 2.23 0.99 24.98
C LYS A 35 2.43 -0.37 24.34
N ASN A 36 2.70 -1.38 25.16
CA ASN A 36 2.82 -2.77 24.69
C ASN A 36 1.49 -3.55 24.80
N GLU A 37 0.50 -3.00 25.49
CA GLU A 37 -0.82 -3.59 25.68
C GLU A 37 -1.92 -2.58 25.35
N ILE A 38 -3.00 -3.06 24.77
CA ILE A 38 -4.17 -2.26 24.42
C ILE A 38 -5.02 -2.04 25.67
N ASP A 39 -5.38 -0.78 25.92
CA ASP A 39 -6.43 -0.39 26.87
C ASP A 39 -7.82 -0.72 26.30
N VAL A 40 -8.87 -0.55 27.11
CA VAL A 40 -10.25 -0.59 26.60
C VAL A 40 -10.45 0.58 25.62
N ILE A 41 -10.93 0.27 24.43
CA ILE A 41 -11.24 1.24 23.38
C ILE A 41 -12.76 1.39 23.34
N GLU A 42 -13.25 2.54 23.83
CA GLU A 42 -14.68 2.81 23.95
C GLU A 42 -15.28 3.36 22.66
N SER A 43 -14.53 4.17 21.92
CA SER A 43 -14.97 4.82 20.69
C SER A 43 -13.77 5.22 19.82
N GLY A 44 -14.04 5.69 18.60
CA GLY A 44 -13.01 6.13 17.67
C GLY A 44 -12.63 5.06 16.66
N ILE A 45 -11.37 5.05 16.25
CA ILE A 45 -10.89 4.19 15.16
C ILE A 45 -9.75 3.33 15.67
N LEU A 46 -9.90 2.01 15.55
CA LEU A 46 -8.82 1.05 15.73
C LEU A 46 -8.20 0.73 14.38
N LEU A 47 -6.98 1.22 14.13
CA LEU A 47 -6.23 0.92 12.91
C LEU A 47 -5.32 -0.29 13.12
N LEU A 48 -5.65 -1.40 12.46
CA LEU A 48 -4.88 -2.64 12.48
C LEU A 48 -3.74 -2.57 11.45
N CYS A 49 -2.50 -2.47 11.96
CA CYS A 49 -1.27 -2.46 11.16
C CYS A 49 -0.34 -3.64 11.50
N ILE A 50 -0.88 -4.69 12.10
CA ILE A 50 -0.15 -5.90 12.47
C ILE A 50 0.10 -6.81 11.25
N LYS A 51 0.89 -7.88 11.42
CA LYS A 51 1.02 -8.89 10.36
C LYS A 51 -0.21 -9.78 10.30
N PRO A 52 -0.66 -10.21 9.11
CA PRO A 52 -1.83 -11.09 8.96
C PRO A 52 -1.82 -12.29 9.91
N LYS A 53 -0.71 -12.99 10.05
CA LYS A 53 -0.54 -14.15 10.95
C LYS A 53 -0.70 -13.84 12.45
N ASP A 54 -0.65 -12.60 12.85
CA ASP A 54 -0.81 -12.21 14.25
C ASP A 54 -2.27 -11.84 14.59
N LEU A 55 -3.17 -11.87 13.61
CA LEU A 55 -4.54 -11.37 13.73
C LEU A 55 -5.39 -12.21 14.71
N ASN A 56 -5.34 -13.54 14.60
CA ASN A 56 -6.10 -14.43 15.48
C ASN A 56 -5.70 -14.21 16.94
N LYS A 57 -4.39 -14.24 17.20
CA LYS A 57 -3.86 -13.98 18.55
C LYS A 57 -4.24 -12.59 19.07
N PHE A 58 -4.26 -11.59 18.18
CA PHE A 58 -4.67 -10.23 18.55
C PHE A 58 -6.12 -10.20 19.04
N PHE A 59 -7.05 -10.76 18.28
CA PHE A 59 -8.46 -10.79 18.67
C PHE A 59 -8.74 -11.69 19.86
N ASP A 60 -8.11 -12.86 19.95
CA ASP A 60 -8.25 -13.77 21.13
C ASP A 60 -7.91 -13.07 22.44
N THR A 61 -6.94 -12.15 22.39
CA THR A 61 -6.49 -11.42 23.57
C THR A 61 -7.27 -10.13 23.83
N ASN A 62 -7.78 -9.47 22.78
CA ASN A 62 -8.20 -8.07 22.88
C ASN A 62 -9.64 -7.79 22.44
N LYS A 63 -10.39 -8.74 21.86
CA LYS A 63 -11.74 -8.48 21.35
C LYS A 63 -12.67 -7.89 22.41
N ASP A 64 -12.59 -8.34 23.66
CA ASP A 64 -13.43 -7.85 24.75
C ASP A 64 -13.07 -6.43 25.22
N LYS A 65 -11.95 -5.90 24.76
CA LYS A 65 -11.51 -4.51 24.99
C LYS A 65 -11.97 -3.55 23.90
N ILE A 66 -12.57 -4.05 22.82
CA ILE A 66 -13.00 -3.25 21.66
C ILE A 66 -14.52 -3.12 21.72
N LEU A 67 -15.02 -1.94 22.15
CA LEU A 67 -16.45 -1.72 22.26
C LEU A 67 -17.11 -1.55 20.86
N LYS A 68 -18.43 -1.73 20.80
CA LYS A 68 -19.21 -1.77 19.54
C LYS A 68 -19.14 -0.50 18.69
N ASP A 69 -18.92 0.66 19.33
CA ASP A 69 -18.86 1.94 18.64
C ASP A 69 -17.49 2.24 18.01
N VAL A 70 -16.51 1.34 18.18
CA VAL A 70 -15.20 1.46 17.55
C VAL A 70 -15.29 1.06 16.09
N LEU A 71 -14.84 1.93 15.18
CA LEU A 71 -14.62 1.59 13.77
C LEU A 71 -13.31 0.82 13.66
N ILE A 72 -13.33 -0.38 13.12
CA ILE A 72 -12.13 -1.14 12.81
C ILE A 72 -11.67 -0.79 11.41
N CYS A 73 -10.45 -0.28 11.30
CA CYS A 73 -9.78 -0.01 10.04
C CYS A 73 -8.60 -0.97 9.88
N THR A 74 -8.52 -1.68 8.75
CA THR A 74 -7.44 -2.63 8.49
C THR A 74 -6.69 -2.31 7.21
N VAL A 75 -5.36 -2.49 7.24
CA VAL A 75 -4.48 -2.40 6.07
C VAL A 75 -3.78 -3.74 5.77
N LEU A 76 -4.28 -4.83 6.33
CA LEU A 76 -3.67 -6.15 6.23
C LEU A 76 -3.88 -6.75 4.83
N ALA A 77 -2.77 -7.06 4.16
CA ALA A 77 -2.81 -7.75 2.88
C ALA A 77 -3.37 -9.17 3.03
N GLY A 78 -4.29 -9.56 2.13
CA GLY A 78 -4.91 -10.89 2.13
C GLY A 78 -5.96 -11.13 3.21
N VAL A 79 -6.25 -10.17 4.10
CA VAL A 79 -7.27 -10.31 5.15
C VAL A 79 -8.58 -9.66 4.69
N GLU A 80 -9.62 -10.47 4.56
CA GLU A 80 -10.96 -10.03 4.18
C GLU A 80 -11.76 -9.51 5.39
N THR A 81 -12.66 -8.58 5.15
CA THR A 81 -13.52 -8.01 6.21
C THR A 81 -14.38 -9.09 6.86
N ALA A 82 -14.89 -10.05 6.07
CA ALA A 82 -15.67 -11.18 6.54
C ALA A 82 -14.90 -12.06 7.55
N TYR A 83 -13.56 -12.13 7.43
CA TYR A 83 -12.76 -12.85 8.39
C TYR A 83 -12.68 -12.12 9.75
N ILE A 84 -12.48 -10.81 9.73
CA ILE A 84 -12.46 -9.99 10.96
C ILE A 84 -13.82 -10.03 11.66
N SER A 85 -14.92 -10.06 10.91
CA SER A 85 -16.29 -10.15 11.43
C SER A 85 -16.58 -11.46 12.19
N LYS A 86 -15.72 -12.48 12.11
CA LYS A 86 -15.83 -13.68 12.95
C LYS A 86 -15.48 -13.43 14.42
N PHE A 87 -14.68 -12.39 14.70
CA PHE A 87 -14.21 -12.06 16.05
C PHE A 87 -15.03 -10.96 16.71
N VAL A 88 -15.56 -10.02 15.93
CA VAL A 88 -16.22 -8.80 16.40
C VAL A 88 -17.39 -8.40 15.52
N GLU A 89 -18.37 -7.68 16.12
CA GLU A 89 -19.56 -7.17 15.41
C GLU A 89 -19.39 -5.71 14.93
N ASN A 90 -18.20 -5.17 15.04
CA ASN A 90 -17.89 -3.78 14.72
C ASN A 90 -18.02 -3.51 13.23
N LYS A 91 -18.24 -2.25 12.87
CA LYS A 91 -18.10 -1.78 11.49
C LYS A 91 -16.63 -1.87 11.08
N ILE A 92 -16.38 -2.37 9.87
CA ILE A 92 -15.03 -2.60 9.37
C ILE A 92 -14.85 -1.84 8.06
N ILE A 93 -13.73 -1.16 7.93
CA ILE A 93 -13.23 -0.61 6.68
C ILE A 93 -11.85 -1.21 6.39
N ARG A 94 -11.69 -1.72 5.18
CA ARG A 94 -10.42 -2.24 4.70
C ARG A 94 -9.81 -1.26 3.72
N LEU A 95 -8.55 -0.95 3.91
CA LEU A 95 -7.78 -0.05 3.07
C LEU A 95 -6.60 -0.81 2.46
N MET A 96 -6.17 -0.39 1.27
CA MET A 96 -4.92 -0.89 0.66
C MET A 96 -4.03 0.28 0.21
N PRO A 97 -3.50 1.06 1.16
CA PRO A 97 -2.54 2.11 0.84
C PRO A 97 -1.16 1.54 0.51
N ASN A 98 -0.28 2.40 0.02
CA ASN A 98 1.15 2.12 -0.01
C ASN A 98 1.95 3.22 0.71
N LEU A 99 3.28 3.16 0.66
CA LEU A 99 4.15 4.07 1.41
C LEU A 99 4.04 5.55 1.00
N SER A 100 3.41 5.89 -0.13
CA SER A 100 3.24 7.28 -0.59
C SER A 100 2.34 8.10 0.32
N ILE A 101 1.44 7.45 1.09
CA ILE A 101 0.57 8.14 2.05
C ILE A 101 1.33 8.92 3.13
N LYS A 102 2.58 8.57 3.42
CA LYS A 102 3.42 9.30 4.38
C LYS A 102 3.67 10.77 4.00
N ASN A 103 3.54 11.08 2.72
CA ASN A 103 3.74 12.42 2.16
C ASN A 103 2.41 13.06 1.72
N ASN A 104 1.26 12.52 2.16
CA ASN A 104 -0.08 13.01 1.82
C ASN A 104 -0.34 13.08 0.30
N ASN A 105 0.28 12.20 -0.45
CA ASN A 105 0.16 12.08 -1.91
C ASN A 105 -0.04 10.62 -2.32
N GLY A 106 -0.94 9.93 -1.60
CA GLY A 106 -1.27 8.54 -1.84
C GLY A 106 -2.52 8.36 -2.67
N PHE A 107 -2.80 7.11 -2.99
CA PHE A 107 -4.10 6.62 -3.40
C PHE A 107 -4.52 5.54 -2.40
N ILE A 108 -5.76 5.56 -1.94
CA ILE A 108 -6.27 4.66 -0.90
C ILE A 108 -7.50 3.94 -1.43
N PRO A 109 -7.34 2.78 -2.07
CA PRO A 109 -8.44 1.87 -2.30
C PRO A 109 -9.05 1.44 -0.97
N TYR A 110 -10.38 1.46 -0.87
CA TYR A 110 -11.07 1.00 0.33
C TYR A 110 -12.32 0.18 -0.01
N THR A 111 -12.76 -0.65 0.93
CA THR A 111 -14.07 -1.27 1.00
C THR A 111 -14.58 -1.27 2.43
N LYS A 112 -15.90 -1.39 2.64
CA LYS A 112 -16.53 -1.29 3.96
C LYS A 112 -17.69 -2.27 4.10
N THR A 113 -17.93 -2.75 5.32
CA THR A 113 -19.02 -3.69 5.64
C THR A 113 -20.36 -3.02 5.96
N TYR A 114 -20.48 -1.70 5.82
CA TYR A 114 -21.64 -0.92 6.22
C TYR A 114 -21.99 0.14 5.18
N GLN A 115 -23.28 0.52 5.17
CA GLN A 115 -23.83 1.48 4.20
C GLN A 115 -23.75 2.93 4.67
N GLU A 116 -23.67 3.14 5.99
CA GLU A 116 -23.66 4.48 6.57
C GLU A 116 -22.34 5.20 6.28
N ASP A 117 -22.42 6.49 6.00
CA ASP A 117 -21.26 7.30 5.70
C ASP A 117 -20.49 7.69 6.99
N TYR A 118 -19.28 7.17 7.15
CA TYR A 118 -18.28 7.77 8.03
C TYR A 118 -17.57 8.91 7.28
N LEU A 119 -18.36 9.92 6.91
CA LEU A 119 -17.87 11.06 6.12
C LEU A 119 -16.62 11.68 6.75
N SER A 120 -16.60 11.88 8.06
CA SER A 120 -15.45 12.43 8.78
C SER A 120 -14.19 11.57 8.66
N PHE A 121 -14.32 10.24 8.63
CA PHE A 121 -13.17 9.35 8.45
C PHE A 121 -12.70 9.30 6.99
N LEU A 122 -13.64 9.27 6.03
CA LEU A 122 -13.30 9.36 4.61
C LEU A 122 -12.66 10.70 4.27
N GLU A 123 -13.15 11.80 4.84
CA GLU A 123 -12.53 13.12 4.74
C GLU A 123 -11.12 13.16 5.35
N LEU A 124 -10.89 12.45 6.46
CA LEU A 124 -9.56 12.29 7.03
C LEU A 124 -8.64 11.53 6.06
N LEU A 125 -9.11 10.42 5.49
CA LEU A 125 -8.35 9.64 4.51
C LEU A 125 -8.05 10.44 3.24
N SER A 126 -8.98 11.26 2.77
CA SER A 126 -8.76 12.12 1.59
C SER A 126 -7.63 13.13 1.79
N GLY A 127 -7.34 13.50 3.04
CA GLY A 127 -6.17 14.30 3.39
C GLY A 127 -4.83 13.56 3.21
N LEU A 128 -4.84 12.23 3.12
CA LEU A 128 -3.65 11.42 2.82
C LEU A 128 -3.44 11.18 1.33
N GLY A 129 -4.44 11.51 0.50
CA GLY A 129 -4.43 11.32 -0.94
C GLY A 129 -5.82 11.06 -1.50
N SER A 130 -5.92 10.63 -2.76
CA SER A 130 -7.20 10.26 -3.35
C SER A 130 -7.71 8.93 -2.78
N ILE A 131 -9.03 8.83 -2.61
CA ILE A 131 -9.71 7.63 -2.10
C ILE A 131 -10.70 7.10 -3.13
N THR A 132 -10.84 5.79 -3.23
CA THR A 132 -11.84 5.16 -4.11
C THR A 132 -12.35 3.88 -3.50
N GLU A 133 -13.68 3.69 -3.49
CA GLU A 133 -14.32 2.46 -3.05
C GLU A 133 -14.25 1.40 -4.16
N TYR A 134 -13.94 0.17 -3.78
CA TYR A 134 -13.89 -1.00 -4.65
C TYR A 134 -14.59 -2.17 -4.00
N GLU A 135 -15.11 -3.09 -4.83
CA GLU A 135 -15.57 -4.39 -4.37
C GLU A 135 -14.41 -5.18 -3.74
N GLU A 136 -14.69 -5.90 -2.65
CA GLU A 136 -13.62 -6.54 -1.86
C GLU A 136 -12.86 -7.60 -2.65
N GLU A 137 -13.52 -8.27 -3.58
CA GLU A 137 -12.93 -9.28 -4.47
C GLU A 137 -11.74 -8.73 -5.29
N LEU A 138 -11.75 -7.43 -5.58
CA LEU A 138 -10.67 -6.77 -6.32
C LEU A 138 -9.44 -6.50 -5.45
N PHE A 139 -9.54 -6.63 -4.12
CA PHE A 139 -8.41 -6.26 -3.24
C PHE A 139 -7.18 -7.14 -3.40
N HIS A 140 -7.31 -8.38 -3.87
CA HIS A 140 -6.15 -9.22 -4.14
C HIS A 140 -5.31 -8.66 -5.29
N ILE A 141 -5.93 -8.29 -6.41
CA ILE A 141 -5.23 -7.68 -7.54
C ILE A 141 -4.78 -6.25 -7.21
N ILE A 142 -5.58 -5.47 -6.48
CA ILE A 142 -5.19 -4.13 -6.02
C ILE A 142 -3.95 -4.21 -5.11
N THR A 143 -3.90 -5.20 -4.21
CA THR A 143 -2.70 -5.45 -3.39
C THR A 143 -1.48 -5.73 -4.26
N ALA A 144 -1.64 -6.55 -5.30
CA ALA A 144 -0.56 -6.87 -6.23
C ALA A 144 -0.07 -5.63 -6.99
N ILE A 145 -0.97 -4.84 -7.61
CA ILE A 145 -0.57 -3.75 -8.51
C ILE A 145 -0.26 -2.44 -7.78
N TYR A 146 -0.91 -2.15 -6.66
CA TYR A 146 -0.73 -0.88 -5.94
C TYR A 146 0.04 -1.04 -4.63
N GLY A 147 -0.27 -2.03 -3.82
CA GLY A 147 0.46 -2.32 -2.59
C GLY A 147 1.93 -2.69 -2.87
N SER A 148 2.16 -3.60 -3.80
CA SER A 148 3.49 -4.08 -4.20
C SER A 148 4.13 -3.25 -5.32
N GLY A 149 3.36 -2.47 -6.06
CA GLY A 149 3.77 -1.72 -7.25
C GLY A 149 5.03 -0.89 -7.07
N PRO A 150 5.19 -0.10 -5.99
CA PRO A 150 6.41 0.67 -5.78
C PRO A 150 7.68 -0.17 -5.81
N ALA A 151 7.64 -1.39 -5.25
CA ALA A 151 8.79 -2.28 -5.25
C ALA A 151 9.15 -2.75 -6.67
N TRP A 152 8.15 -2.98 -7.53
CA TRP A 152 8.39 -3.43 -8.92
C TRP A 152 9.01 -2.34 -9.79
N TYR A 153 8.52 -1.11 -9.66
CA TYR A 153 9.11 0.03 -10.38
C TYR A 153 10.55 0.29 -9.91
N LEU A 154 10.83 0.14 -8.62
CA LEU A 154 12.18 0.28 -8.08
C LEU A 154 13.09 -0.88 -8.48
N GLU A 155 12.59 -2.12 -8.56
CA GLU A 155 13.34 -3.26 -9.09
C GLU A 155 13.68 -3.06 -10.56
N LEU A 156 12.71 -2.64 -11.41
CA LEU A 156 12.98 -2.29 -12.80
C LEU A 156 14.08 -1.21 -12.88
N SER A 157 13.98 -0.17 -12.06
CA SER A 157 14.98 0.91 -12.01
C SER A 157 16.36 0.38 -11.63
N SER A 158 16.43 -0.56 -10.67
CA SER A 158 17.68 -1.24 -10.29
C SER A 158 18.30 -2.00 -11.48
N ARG A 159 17.48 -2.73 -12.24
CA ARG A 159 17.95 -3.44 -13.44
C ARG A 159 18.42 -2.50 -14.54
N ILE A 160 17.77 -1.36 -14.71
CA ILE A 160 18.24 -0.33 -15.65
C ILE A 160 19.60 0.22 -15.21
N VAL A 161 19.80 0.51 -13.92
CA VAL A 161 21.10 0.96 -13.38
C VAL A 161 22.20 -0.07 -13.62
N GLU A 162 21.93 -1.36 -13.36
CA GLU A 162 22.87 -2.44 -13.61
C GLU A 162 23.25 -2.54 -15.10
N SER A 163 22.25 -2.44 -15.99
CA SER A 163 22.45 -2.50 -17.44
C SER A 163 23.23 -1.30 -17.94
N ALA A 164 22.92 -0.09 -17.50
CA ALA A 164 23.64 1.13 -17.84
C ALA A 164 25.12 1.05 -17.39
N THR A 165 25.37 0.45 -16.23
CA THR A 165 26.71 0.25 -15.73
C THR A 165 27.51 -0.73 -16.59
N LYS A 166 26.90 -1.81 -17.07
CA LYS A 166 27.50 -2.76 -18.02
C LYS A 166 27.82 -2.11 -19.38
N LEU A 167 27.05 -1.08 -19.75
CA LEU A 167 27.22 -0.32 -20.99
C LEU A 167 28.18 0.88 -20.86
N GLY A 168 28.82 1.05 -19.70
CA GLY A 168 29.93 2.00 -19.52
C GLY A 168 29.65 3.25 -18.67
N LEU A 169 28.43 3.43 -18.15
CA LEU A 169 28.18 4.48 -17.15
C LEU A 169 28.70 4.05 -15.77
N SER A 170 29.18 5.00 -14.97
CA SER A 170 29.42 4.71 -13.57
C SER A 170 28.10 4.42 -12.83
N LYS A 171 28.16 3.60 -11.77
CA LYS A 171 26.97 3.30 -10.95
C LYS A 171 26.36 4.58 -10.34
N SER A 172 27.19 5.56 -9.97
CA SER A 172 26.74 6.84 -9.43
C SER A 172 25.94 7.65 -10.44
N GLU A 173 26.46 7.78 -11.67
CA GLU A 173 25.78 8.48 -12.75
C GLU A 173 24.49 7.79 -13.16
N SER A 174 24.52 6.45 -13.29
CA SER A 174 23.31 5.66 -13.59
C SER A 174 22.22 5.89 -12.56
N ASN A 175 22.53 5.82 -11.26
CA ASN A 175 21.56 6.12 -10.19
C ASN A 175 21.04 7.56 -10.27
N LYS A 176 21.92 8.54 -10.53
CA LYS A 176 21.49 9.95 -10.69
C LYS A 176 20.49 10.11 -11.84
N ILE A 177 20.82 9.57 -13.00
CA ILE A 177 19.96 9.66 -14.19
C ILE A 177 18.58 9.01 -13.93
N ILE A 178 18.55 7.82 -13.33
CA ILE A 178 17.28 7.13 -13.06
C ILE A 178 16.47 7.85 -11.99
N ASN A 179 17.08 8.40 -10.95
CA ASN A 179 16.37 9.22 -9.97
C ASN A 179 15.73 10.46 -10.61
N GLU A 180 16.44 11.17 -11.49
CA GLU A 180 15.87 12.33 -12.20
C GLU A 180 14.75 11.89 -13.18
N LEU A 181 14.90 10.75 -13.86
CA LEU A 181 13.85 10.19 -14.70
C LEU A 181 12.58 9.91 -13.89
N LEU A 182 12.69 9.22 -12.76
CA LEU A 182 11.55 8.91 -11.88
C LEU A 182 10.83 10.18 -11.38
N LYS A 183 11.55 11.25 -11.10
CA LYS A 183 10.97 12.53 -10.71
C LYS A 183 10.21 13.21 -11.86
N SER A 184 10.62 12.99 -13.10
CA SER A 184 10.00 13.59 -14.28
C SER A 184 8.76 12.85 -14.76
N LEU A 185 8.65 11.53 -14.52
CA LEU A 185 7.53 10.71 -15.01
C LEU A 185 6.14 11.25 -14.64
N PRO A 186 5.87 11.76 -13.44
CA PRO A 186 4.55 12.29 -13.08
C PRO A 186 4.07 13.41 -14.01
N SER A 187 4.98 14.19 -14.63
CA SER A 187 4.62 15.25 -15.57
C SER A 187 4.11 14.72 -16.92
N LEU A 188 4.36 13.44 -17.19
CA LEU A 188 3.94 12.78 -18.45
C LEU A 188 2.63 12.02 -18.28
N VAL A 189 2.19 11.80 -17.02
CA VAL A 189 0.99 11.02 -16.70
C VAL A 189 -0.18 11.97 -16.46
N GLY A 190 -1.27 11.76 -17.19
CA GLY A 190 -2.50 12.52 -16.97
C GLY A 190 -3.41 12.54 -18.20
N GLY A 191 -4.55 11.88 -18.11
CA GLY A 191 -5.63 11.97 -19.08
C GLY A 191 -5.54 11.10 -20.32
N ASP A 192 -4.36 10.63 -20.69
CA ASP A 192 -4.17 9.72 -21.83
C ASP A 192 -3.89 8.28 -21.39
N GLU A 193 -4.24 7.31 -22.23
CA GLU A 193 -3.80 5.92 -22.11
C GLU A 193 -2.26 5.84 -22.16
N PHE A 194 -1.66 5.00 -21.31
CA PHE A 194 -0.20 4.84 -21.27
C PHE A 194 0.40 4.44 -22.61
N SER A 195 -0.28 3.60 -23.39
CA SER A 195 0.10 3.23 -24.74
C SER A 195 0.24 4.45 -25.67
N ASN A 196 -0.69 5.39 -25.57
CA ASN A 196 -0.66 6.62 -26.38
C ASN A 196 0.50 7.54 -25.97
N ILE A 197 0.83 7.60 -24.66
CA ILE A 197 1.98 8.36 -24.19
C ILE A 197 3.28 7.75 -24.73
N VAL A 198 3.40 6.42 -24.72
CA VAL A 198 4.54 5.69 -25.28
C VAL A 198 4.69 6.01 -26.76
N GLU A 199 3.59 5.99 -27.55
CA GLU A 199 3.63 6.32 -28.98
C GLU A 199 4.06 7.77 -29.23
N LYS A 200 3.68 8.72 -28.38
CA LYS A 200 4.13 10.13 -28.48
C LYS A 200 5.63 10.30 -28.23
N ILE A 201 6.22 9.47 -27.36
CA ILE A 201 7.66 9.50 -27.06
C ILE A 201 8.48 8.77 -28.12
N LYS A 202 7.89 7.76 -28.75
CA LYS A 202 8.54 6.91 -29.74
C LYS A 202 8.66 7.64 -31.08
N SER A 203 9.89 7.83 -31.55
CA SER A 203 10.17 8.33 -32.89
C SER A 203 10.50 7.18 -33.85
N PRO A 204 10.05 7.24 -35.11
CA PRO A 204 10.36 6.20 -36.10
C PRO A 204 11.89 6.01 -36.28
N LYS A 205 12.34 4.77 -36.21
CA LYS A 205 13.76 4.37 -36.25
C LYS A 205 14.63 4.97 -35.14
N GLY A 206 13.98 5.43 -34.05
CA GLY A 206 14.67 6.00 -32.90
C GLY A 206 15.08 4.96 -31.87
N THR A 207 15.85 5.41 -30.87
CA THR A 207 16.32 4.55 -29.75
C THR A 207 15.16 4.01 -28.91
N THR A 208 14.11 4.79 -28.70
CA THR A 208 12.91 4.37 -27.97
C THR A 208 12.22 3.20 -28.69
N GLU A 209 12.02 3.32 -30.01
CA GLU A 209 11.41 2.23 -30.80
C GLU A 209 12.25 0.95 -30.73
N ALA A 210 13.57 1.06 -30.87
CA ALA A 210 14.46 -0.09 -30.78
C ALA A 210 14.39 -0.77 -29.40
N GLY A 211 14.35 -0.01 -28.31
CA GLY A 211 14.20 -0.53 -26.96
C GLY A 211 12.87 -1.22 -26.73
N ILE A 212 11.75 -0.59 -27.15
CA ILE A 212 10.39 -1.18 -27.02
C ILE A 212 10.28 -2.47 -27.84
N ASN A 213 10.82 -2.50 -29.06
CA ASN A 213 10.82 -3.70 -29.90
C ASN A 213 11.60 -4.84 -29.25
N SER A 214 12.72 -4.56 -28.61
CA SER A 214 13.48 -5.55 -27.84
C SER A 214 12.68 -6.11 -26.68
N LEU A 215 12.04 -5.25 -25.86
CA LEU A 215 11.17 -5.68 -24.78
C LEU A 215 10.04 -6.59 -25.26
N ASN A 216 9.39 -6.23 -26.38
CA ASN A 216 8.30 -7.00 -26.93
C ASN A 216 8.78 -8.36 -27.48
N SER A 217 9.96 -8.41 -28.13
CA SER A 217 10.53 -9.69 -28.63
C SER A 217 10.87 -10.65 -27.49
N ASP A 218 11.20 -10.14 -26.33
CA ASP A 218 11.51 -10.91 -25.11
C ASP A 218 10.27 -11.21 -24.26
N SER A 219 9.06 -10.99 -24.79
CA SER A 219 7.78 -11.30 -24.13
C SER A 219 7.60 -10.54 -22.79
N PHE A 220 7.93 -9.26 -22.78
CA PHE A 220 7.83 -8.42 -21.59
C PHE A 220 6.41 -8.39 -21.00
N ASP A 221 5.38 -8.40 -21.85
CA ASP A 221 3.97 -8.52 -21.45
C ASP A 221 3.72 -9.76 -20.59
N LYS A 222 4.26 -10.90 -20.99
CA LYS A 222 4.14 -12.16 -20.25
C LYS A 222 4.91 -12.12 -18.93
N ILE A 223 6.07 -11.49 -18.90
CA ILE A 223 6.86 -11.31 -17.66
C ILE A 223 6.06 -10.48 -16.65
N VAL A 224 5.48 -9.38 -17.10
CA VAL A 224 4.66 -8.49 -16.25
C VAL A 224 3.41 -9.22 -15.77
N PHE A 225 2.68 -9.89 -16.68
CA PHE A 225 1.50 -10.67 -16.30
C PHE A 225 1.81 -11.72 -15.23
N ASN A 226 2.89 -12.50 -15.42
CA ASN A 226 3.28 -13.54 -14.47
C ASN A 226 3.62 -12.96 -13.09
N ALA A 227 4.27 -11.82 -13.03
CA ALA A 227 4.60 -11.16 -11.78
C ALA A 227 3.33 -10.69 -11.03
N ILE A 228 2.40 -10.05 -11.74
CA ILE A 228 1.11 -9.61 -11.17
C ILE A 228 0.30 -10.81 -10.69
N ASN A 229 0.21 -11.86 -11.53
CA ASN A 229 -0.53 -13.07 -11.18
C ASN A 229 0.06 -13.75 -9.93
N ALA A 230 1.37 -13.92 -9.85
CA ALA A 230 2.03 -14.52 -8.70
C ALA A 230 1.76 -13.72 -7.39
N ALA A 231 1.78 -12.38 -7.46
CA ALA A 231 1.48 -11.56 -6.30
C ALA A 231 -0.01 -11.62 -5.91
N THR A 232 -0.91 -11.67 -6.88
CA THR A 232 -2.36 -11.84 -6.66
C THR A 232 -2.65 -13.20 -6.01
N GLU A 233 -2.10 -14.28 -6.56
CA GLU A 233 -2.22 -15.64 -6.01
C GLU A 233 -1.66 -15.72 -4.58
N ARG A 234 -0.54 -15.03 -4.29
CA ARG A 234 0.00 -14.99 -2.93
C ARG A 234 -0.94 -14.28 -1.95
N SER A 235 -1.60 -13.19 -2.39
CA SER A 235 -2.61 -12.51 -1.59
C SER A 235 -3.81 -13.43 -1.28
N ILE A 236 -4.28 -14.20 -2.27
CA ILE A 236 -5.33 -15.19 -2.10
C ILE A 236 -4.88 -16.32 -1.15
N GLN A 237 -3.65 -16.80 -1.27
CA GLN A 237 -3.11 -17.82 -0.38
C GLN A 237 -3.05 -17.35 1.08
N ILE A 238 -2.65 -16.11 1.32
CA ILE A 238 -2.65 -15.52 2.67
C ILE A 238 -4.05 -15.55 3.26
N SER A 239 -5.08 -15.18 2.47
CA SER A 239 -6.48 -15.25 2.92
C SER A 239 -6.88 -16.68 3.31
N LYS A 240 -6.51 -17.68 2.50
CA LYS A 240 -6.80 -19.09 2.78
C LYS A 240 -6.05 -19.62 4.01
N GLU A 241 -4.77 -19.27 4.17
CA GLU A 241 -3.95 -19.65 5.32
C GLU A 241 -4.61 -19.18 6.63
N ILE A 242 -5.02 -17.91 6.68
CA ILE A 242 -5.66 -17.29 7.85
C ILE A 242 -7.04 -17.91 8.13
N ASN A 243 -7.81 -18.25 7.10
CA ASN A 243 -9.13 -18.87 7.27
C ASN A 243 -9.06 -20.32 7.79
N ASN A 244 -7.91 -20.99 7.67
CA ASN A 244 -7.69 -22.38 8.08
C ASN A 244 -7.00 -22.50 9.46
N GLU A 245 -6.56 -21.39 10.05
CA GLU A 245 -6.05 -21.31 11.43
C GLU A 245 -7.18 -21.05 12.44
#